data_29a873241320956bbc2c2a3bf2febdc6
#
_entry.id   29a873241320956bbc2c2a3bf2febdc6
#
_cell.length_a   1.000
_cell.length_b   1.000
_cell.length_c   1.000
_cell.angle_alpha   90.00
_cell.angle_beta   90.00
_cell.angle_gamma   90.00
#
_symmetry.space_group_name_H-M   'P 1'
#
loop_
_entity.id
_entity.type
_entity.pdbx_description
1 polymer ?
#
loop_
_entity_poly.entity_id
_entity_poly.type
_entity_poly.pdbx_seq_one_letter_code
_entity_poly.pdbx_strand_id
1 'polypeptide(L)'
;CNLITNKETKIITITVTEKGYHYNLENKCLDLNADIINDLEKNKIKTLVGYLSYGLIERFKENKEDIYIISCDNLSRNGDILKKVVTDFVSRINKNIALWIEESVKFPCTMVDCIVPNTKKLPYEVKEKFKDNSLVLCEPYRDWYIENKSELLKSYLVHNKIKFVNNIEFYENIKLKILNASHSALAYLGLLLGYKYVHEVISDELCYNFINKYLDREVIPTIQKQDNFDLVQYKNNVLRRFRNHFLQHKLEQIGMDGSIKIPIRIIDTFKNKNQNTEYVYTSIIVACWVLFLKKTNIKKYNYDVSDPMSDELLNIVNNQKNNVEKIINLKNIFDLSEEHK
;
A
#
# COMPACT_ATOMS: atom_id res chain seq x y z
N CYS A 1 -15.50 22.94 -5.84
CA CYS A 1 -16.47 22.75 -4.72
C CYS A 1 -17.88 22.38 -5.19
N ASN A 2 -18.38 22.94 -6.31
CA ASN A 2 -19.77 22.73 -6.76
C ASN A 2 -20.22 21.25 -6.90
N LEU A 3 -19.30 20.33 -7.22
CA LEU A 3 -19.62 18.90 -7.28
C LEU A 3 -19.82 18.30 -5.88
N ILE A 4 -19.06 18.73 -4.89
CA ILE A 4 -19.19 18.22 -3.51
C ILE A 4 -20.48 18.76 -2.86
N THR A 5 -20.89 19.97 -3.18
CA THR A 5 -22.11 20.58 -2.66
C THR A 5 -23.39 20.08 -3.33
N ASN A 6 -23.27 19.46 -4.51
CA ASN A 6 -24.43 18.94 -5.21
C ASN A 6 -25.04 17.77 -4.42
N LYS A 7 -26.34 17.85 -4.11
CA LYS A 7 -27.09 16.81 -3.40
C LYS A 7 -27.12 15.46 -4.13
N GLU A 8 -26.99 15.46 -5.44
CA GLU A 8 -26.98 14.24 -6.26
C GLU A 8 -25.61 13.52 -6.20
N THR A 9 -24.55 14.20 -5.73
CA THR A 9 -23.27 13.57 -5.49
C THR A 9 -23.33 12.74 -4.21
N LYS A 10 -23.40 11.43 -4.33
CA LYS A 10 -23.49 10.49 -3.21
C LYS A 10 -22.15 9.86 -2.86
N ILE A 11 -21.25 9.71 -3.85
CA ILE A 11 -19.95 9.04 -3.66
C ILE A 11 -18.84 9.86 -4.29
N ILE A 12 -17.73 9.98 -3.57
CA ILE A 12 -16.46 10.51 -4.06
C ILE A 12 -15.40 9.43 -3.86
N THR A 13 -14.74 9.00 -4.92
CA THR A 13 -13.60 8.09 -4.85
C THR A 13 -12.29 8.87 -5.00
N ILE A 14 -11.25 8.44 -4.28
CA ILE A 14 -9.99 9.16 -4.18
C ILE A 14 -8.82 8.19 -4.40
N THR A 15 -7.85 8.60 -5.23
CA THR A 15 -6.56 7.93 -5.40
C THR A 15 -5.49 9.01 -5.56
N VAL A 16 -4.69 9.24 -4.51
CA VAL A 16 -3.70 10.34 -4.45
C VAL A 16 -2.35 9.91 -3.89
N THR A 17 -2.16 8.66 -3.53
CA THR A 17 -1.00 8.11 -2.81
C THR A 17 -0.90 8.58 -1.35
N GLU A 18 -0.05 7.91 -0.56
CA GLU A 18 0.05 8.12 0.89
C GLU A 18 0.41 9.57 1.26
N LYS A 19 1.28 10.19 0.47
CA LYS A 19 1.74 11.58 0.72
C LYS A 19 0.62 12.61 0.58
N GLY A 20 -0.39 12.33 -0.24
CA GLY A 20 -1.52 13.24 -0.47
C GLY A 20 -2.47 13.40 0.72
N TYR A 21 -2.35 12.53 1.73
CA TYR A 21 -3.17 12.62 2.95
C TYR A 21 -2.60 13.61 3.96
N HIS A 22 -1.35 13.99 3.86
CA HIS A 22 -0.68 14.84 4.85
C HIS A 22 -0.91 14.35 6.29
N TYR A 23 -0.78 13.02 6.49
CA TYR A 23 -0.99 12.36 7.77
C TYR A 23 0.34 12.11 8.47
N ASN A 24 0.47 12.59 9.71
CA ASN A 24 1.60 12.30 10.56
C ASN A 24 1.37 10.97 11.29
N LEU A 25 2.18 9.96 10.98
CA LEU A 25 2.06 8.60 11.55
C LEU A 25 2.38 8.55 13.05
N GLU A 26 3.31 9.37 13.53
CA GLU A 26 3.73 9.38 14.94
C GLU A 26 2.64 9.99 15.82
N ASN A 27 2.14 11.17 15.43
CA ASN A 27 1.14 11.90 16.18
C ASN A 27 -0.30 11.51 15.84
N LYS A 28 -0.49 10.66 14.84
CA LYS A 28 -1.81 10.18 14.33
C LYS A 28 -2.78 11.34 14.05
N CYS A 29 -2.30 12.40 13.41
CA CYS A 29 -3.08 13.59 13.10
C CYS A 29 -2.67 14.22 11.76
N LEU A 30 -3.38 15.28 11.35
CA LEU A 30 -3.01 16.08 10.19
C LEU A 30 -1.63 16.72 10.39
N ASP A 31 -0.74 16.53 9.41
CA ASP A 31 0.57 17.19 9.35
C ASP A 31 0.40 18.64 8.87
N LEU A 32 0.75 19.59 9.74
CA LEU A 32 0.67 21.03 9.47
C LEU A 32 1.88 21.53 8.68
N ASN A 33 2.16 20.92 7.55
CA ASN A 33 3.18 21.41 6.63
C ASN A 33 2.75 22.68 5.87
N ALA A 34 3.66 23.26 5.11
CA ALA A 34 3.44 24.53 4.42
C ALA A 34 2.22 24.53 3.49
N ASP A 35 1.94 23.42 2.80
CA ASP A 35 0.79 23.32 1.88
C ASP A 35 -0.54 23.31 2.65
N ILE A 36 -0.62 22.59 3.76
CA ILE A 36 -1.81 22.57 4.63
C ILE A 36 -2.05 23.95 5.28
N ILE A 37 -0.98 24.63 5.73
CA ILE A 37 -1.09 25.99 6.29
C ILE A 37 -1.60 26.96 5.23
N ASN A 38 -1.05 26.93 4.00
CA ASN A 38 -1.53 27.76 2.89
C ASN A 38 -3.02 27.52 2.57
N ASP A 39 -3.46 26.26 2.63
CA ASP A 39 -4.86 25.92 2.41
C ASP A 39 -5.76 26.46 3.54
N LEU A 40 -5.33 26.39 4.81
CA LEU A 40 -6.05 26.97 5.96
C LEU A 40 -6.19 28.50 5.86
N GLU A 41 -5.16 29.17 5.38
CA GLU A 41 -5.17 30.63 5.14
C GLU A 41 -5.97 31.05 3.89
N LYS A 42 -6.50 30.09 3.12
CA LYS A 42 -7.27 30.30 1.89
C LYS A 42 -6.51 31.05 0.77
N ASN A 43 -5.19 31.06 0.81
CA ASN A 43 -4.40 31.74 -0.21
C ASN A 43 -4.55 31.08 -1.58
N LYS A 44 -4.44 29.74 -1.59
CA LYS A 44 -4.69 28.91 -2.79
C LYS A 44 -4.82 27.45 -2.35
N ILE A 45 -6.01 26.89 -2.46
CA ILE A 45 -6.23 25.48 -2.12
C ILE A 45 -5.48 24.58 -3.12
N LYS A 46 -4.60 23.70 -2.62
CA LYS A 46 -3.76 22.80 -3.42
C LYS A 46 -3.90 21.35 -3.01
N THR A 47 -4.16 21.09 -1.71
CA THR A 47 -4.16 19.72 -1.20
C THR A 47 -5.53 19.06 -1.37
N LEU A 48 -5.55 17.72 -1.44
CA LEU A 48 -6.78 16.96 -1.38
C LEU A 48 -7.58 17.30 -0.11
N VAL A 49 -6.90 17.36 1.03
CA VAL A 49 -7.51 17.63 2.33
C VAL A 49 -8.21 18.98 2.30
N GLY A 50 -7.57 20.03 1.77
CA GLY A 50 -8.17 21.35 1.60
C GLY A 50 -9.39 21.33 0.68
N TYR A 51 -9.30 20.70 -0.50
CA TYR A 51 -10.43 20.58 -1.44
C TYR A 51 -11.64 19.88 -0.82
N LEU A 52 -11.44 18.75 -0.15
CA LEU A 52 -12.51 18.01 0.51
C LEU A 52 -13.11 18.83 1.66
N SER A 53 -12.26 19.42 2.51
CA SER A 53 -12.68 20.16 3.68
C SER A 53 -13.55 21.37 3.31
N TYR A 54 -13.10 22.19 2.37
CA TYR A 54 -13.91 23.32 1.92
C TYR A 54 -15.17 22.87 1.17
N GLY A 55 -15.10 21.80 0.39
CA GLY A 55 -16.29 21.23 -0.24
C GLY A 55 -17.34 20.78 0.77
N LEU A 56 -16.92 20.12 1.86
CA LEU A 56 -17.80 19.68 2.94
C LEU A 56 -18.33 20.84 3.79
N ILE A 57 -17.52 21.88 4.02
CA ILE A 57 -17.98 23.11 4.68
C ILE A 57 -19.13 23.76 3.91
N GLU A 58 -18.99 23.88 2.60
CA GLU A 58 -20.06 24.42 1.76
C GLU A 58 -21.28 23.48 1.70
N ARG A 59 -21.07 22.15 1.61
CA ARG A 59 -22.17 21.17 1.67
C ARG A 59 -22.95 21.25 2.97
N PHE A 60 -22.29 21.43 4.10
CA PHE A 60 -22.96 21.64 5.40
C PHE A 60 -23.90 22.84 5.40
N LYS A 61 -23.53 23.92 4.71
CA LYS A 61 -24.36 25.14 4.61
C LYS A 61 -25.56 24.93 3.67
N GLU A 62 -25.37 24.17 2.58
CA GLU A 62 -26.36 24.05 1.53
C GLU A 62 -27.39 22.94 1.76
N ASN A 63 -26.96 21.71 2.15
CA ASN A 63 -27.90 20.59 2.17
C ASN A 63 -27.71 19.53 3.26
N LYS A 64 -26.51 19.25 3.72
CA LYS A 64 -26.19 18.17 4.69
C LYS A 64 -26.59 16.77 4.29
N GLU A 65 -26.86 16.53 3.00
CA GLU A 65 -27.23 15.19 2.48
C GLU A 65 -26.08 14.19 2.66
N ASP A 66 -26.42 12.92 2.79
CA ASP A 66 -25.47 11.81 2.92
C ASP A 66 -24.45 11.80 1.79
N ILE A 67 -23.19 11.62 2.16
CA ILE A 67 -22.09 11.47 1.21
C ILE A 67 -21.08 10.46 1.72
N TYR A 68 -20.56 9.66 0.80
CA TYR A 68 -19.53 8.66 1.04
C TYR A 68 -18.22 9.12 0.38
N ILE A 69 -17.15 9.21 1.15
CA ILE A 69 -15.83 9.56 0.65
C ILE A 69 -14.93 8.34 0.81
N ILE A 70 -14.56 7.74 -0.32
CA ILE A 70 -13.95 6.42 -0.39
C ILE A 70 -12.52 6.55 -0.91
N SER A 71 -11.56 6.27 -0.04
CA SER A 71 -10.16 6.14 -0.43
C SER A 71 -9.95 4.82 -1.18
N CYS A 72 -9.23 4.87 -2.30
CA CYS A 72 -8.76 3.71 -3.06
C CYS A 72 -7.23 3.56 -3.00
N ASP A 73 -6.59 4.16 -2.01
CA ASP A 73 -5.14 4.13 -1.81
C ASP A 73 -4.70 2.95 -0.91
N ASN A 74 -3.44 2.54 -1.06
CA ASN A 74 -2.83 1.44 -0.31
C ASN A 74 -2.36 1.87 1.09
N LEU A 75 -3.26 2.44 1.89
CA LEU A 75 -3.03 2.75 3.30
C LEU A 75 -3.88 1.82 4.15
N SER A 76 -3.33 1.27 5.23
CA SER A 76 -4.13 0.56 6.22
C SER A 76 -5.11 1.53 6.87
N ARG A 77 -6.37 1.10 7.01
CA ARG A 77 -7.45 1.94 7.55
C ARG A 77 -7.57 3.29 6.82
N ASN A 78 -7.44 3.27 5.50
CA ASN A 78 -7.41 4.46 4.65
C ASN A 78 -8.60 5.41 4.83
N GLY A 79 -9.80 4.88 5.06
CA GLY A 79 -11.00 5.67 5.34
C GLY A 79 -10.91 6.41 6.68
N ASP A 80 -10.40 5.76 7.74
CA ASP A 80 -10.22 6.38 9.05
C ASP A 80 -9.16 7.49 9.01
N ILE A 81 -8.05 7.27 8.30
CA ILE A 81 -7.02 8.28 8.09
C ILE A 81 -7.61 9.48 7.36
N LEU A 82 -8.35 9.25 6.28
CA LEU A 82 -8.98 10.31 5.50
C LEU A 82 -9.97 11.10 6.35
N LYS A 83 -10.83 10.42 7.11
CA LYS A 83 -11.74 11.05 8.07
C LYS A 83 -10.99 11.93 9.05
N LYS A 84 -9.92 11.38 9.65
CA LYS A 84 -9.11 12.09 10.65
C LYS A 84 -8.52 13.38 10.11
N VAL A 85 -7.83 13.35 8.97
CA VAL A 85 -7.18 14.54 8.42
C VAL A 85 -8.18 15.62 7.98
N VAL A 86 -9.32 15.21 7.41
CA VAL A 86 -10.38 16.15 7.02
C VAL A 86 -11.03 16.78 8.26
N THR A 87 -11.34 15.99 9.28
CA THR A 87 -11.91 16.50 10.53
C THR A 87 -10.93 17.41 11.27
N ASP A 88 -9.65 17.05 11.34
CA ASP A 88 -8.60 17.88 11.96
C ASP A 88 -8.47 19.24 11.24
N PHE A 89 -8.51 19.24 9.91
CA PHE A 89 -8.46 20.45 9.11
C PHE A 89 -9.68 21.34 9.39
N VAL A 90 -10.89 20.78 9.30
CA VAL A 90 -12.14 21.53 9.48
C VAL A 90 -12.31 22.01 10.92
N SER A 91 -11.83 21.27 11.92
CA SER A 91 -11.91 21.69 13.34
C SER A 91 -11.17 23.00 13.63
N ARG A 92 -10.13 23.32 12.84
CA ARG A 92 -9.37 24.59 12.92
C ARG A 92 -10.14 25.77 12.32
N ILE A 93 -11.16 25.49 11.51
CA ILE A 93 -12.01 26.51 10.88
C ILE A 93 -13.34 26.65 11.66
N ASN A 94 -14.02 25.54 11.91
CA ASN A 94 -15.30 25.48 12.58
C ASN A 94 -15.55 24.13 13.25
N LYS A 95 -15.57 24.10 14.57
CA LYS A 95 -15.76 22.87 15.37
C LYS A 95 -17.13 22.22 15.15
N ASN A 96 -18.20 22.99 14.95
CA ASN A 96 -19.54 22.42 14.74
C ASN A 96 -19.63 21.69 13.39
N ILE A 97 -18.95 22.19 12.37
CA ILE A 97 -18.90 21.52 11.06
C ILE A 97 -18.04 20.24 11.16
N ALA A 98 -16.95 20.28 11.91
CA ALA A 98 -16.12 19.10 12.16
C ALA A 98 -16.92 17.99 12.85
N LEU A 99 -17.74 18.31 13.86
CA LEU A 99 -18.63 17.36 14.52
C LEU A 99 -19.65 16.75 13.54
N TRP A 100 -20.27 17.59 12.69
CA TRP A 100 -21.17 17.06 11.66
C TRP A 100 -20.46 16.11 10.70
N ILE A 101 -19.21 16.39 10.30
CA ILE A 101 -18.42 15.49 9.44
C ILE A 101 -18.18 14.16 10.16
N GLU A 102 -17.82 14.18 11.43
CA GLU A 102 -17.61 12.97 12.22
C GLU A 102 -18.84 12.06 12.31
N GLU A 103 -20.02 12.64 12.47
CA GLU A 103 -21.27 11.93 12.69
C GLU A 103 -21.96 11.51 11.38
N SER A 104 -21.97 12.40 10.38
CA SER A 104 -22.84 12.26 9.20
C SER A 104 -22.09 11.84 7.95
N VAL A 105 -20.86 12.33 7.70
CA VAL A 105 -20.10 11.94 6.51
C VAL A 105 -19.49 10.55 6.69
N LYS A 106 -19.64 9.68 5.70
CA LYS A 106 -19.17 8.29 5.78
C LYS A 106 -17.84 8.10 5.04
N PHE A 107 -16.85 7.55 5.75
CA PHE A 107 -15.52 7.25 5.24
C PHE A 107 -15.26 5.74 5.40
N PRO A 108 -15.82 4.87 4.56
CA PRO A 108 -15.55 3.45 4.65
C PRO A 108 -14.10 3.16 4.29
N CYS A 109 -13.45 2.29 5.06
CA CYS A 109 -12.15 1.77 4.70
C CYS A 109 -12.26 0.83 3.52
N THR A 110 -11.21 0.75 2.71
CA THR A 110 -11.20 -0.12 1.53
C THR A 110 -9.87 -0.84 1.36
N MET A 111 -9.93 -1.99 0.72
CA MET A 111 -8.78 -2.67 0.17
C MET A 111 -8.98 -2.88 -1.32
N VAL A 112 -8.08 -2.32 -2.13
CA VAL A 112 -8.05 -2.46 -3.59
C VAL A 112 -6.95 -3.44 -4.00
N ASP A 113 -7.25 -4.35 -4.91
CA ASP A 113 -6.28 -5.31 -5.42
C ASP A 113 -6.34 -5.40 -6.94
N CYS A 114 -5.39 -4.76 -7.59
CA CYS A 114 -5.12 -4.83 -9.01
C CYS A 114 -3.66 -4.38 -9.25
N ILE A 115 -2.89 -5.16 -9.98
CA ILE A 115 -1.52 -4.77 -10.36
C ILE A 115 -1.59 -3.83 -11.56
N VAL A 116 -1.12 -2.60 -11.34
CA VAL A 116 -1.07 -1.52 -12.33
C VAL A 116 0.38 -1.04 -12.45
N PRO A 117 1.15 -1.53 -13.43
CA PRO A 117 2.51 -1.07 -13.64
C PRO A 117 2.53 0.35 -14.19
N ASN A 118 3.70 1.01 -14.11
CA ASN A 118 3.86 2.35 -14.64
C ASN A 118 3.67 2.39 -16.16
N THR A 119 2.65 3.10 -16.62
CA THR A 119 2.23 3.17 -18.04
C THR A 119 2.98 4.23 -18.89
N LYS A 120 3.89 5.01 -18.29
CA LYS A 120 4.67 6.03 -19.06
C LYS A 120 5.44 5.44 -20.24
N LYS A 121 5.73 4.14 -20.22
CA LYS A 121 6.49 3.42 -21.25
C LYS A 121 5.65 2.36 -21.98
N LEU A 122 4.36 2.64 -22.21
CA LEU A 122 3.55 1.76 -23.05
C LEU A 122 4.15 1.62 -24.46
N PRO A 123 4.07 0.42 -25.08
CA PRO A 123 4.45 0.24 -26.47
C PRO A 123 3.72 1.23 -27.39
N TYR A 124 4.44 1.73 -28.39
CA TYR A 124 3.89 2.71 -29.34
C TYR A 124 2.60 2.22 -30.02
N GLU A 125 2.59 0.96 -30.43
CA GLU A 125 1.43 0.32 -31.07
C GLU A 125 0.16 0.35 -30.20
N VAL A 126 0.32 0.20 -28.88
CA VAL A 126 -0.80 0.27 -27.93
C VAL A 126 -1.32 1.70 -27.82
N LYS A 127 -0.43 2.70 -27.75
CA LYS A 127 -0.81 4.12 -27.70
C LYS A 127 -1.54 4.55 -28.96
N GLU A 128 -1.00 4.19 -30.14
CA GLU A 128 -1.62 4.50 -31.43
C GLU A 128 -2.98 3.85 -31.61
N LYS A 129 -3.13 2.59 -31.17
CA LYS A 129 -4.40 1.85 -31.28
C LYS A 129 -5.53 2.53 -30.51
N PHE A 130 -5.26 3.03 -29.31
CA PHE A 130 -6.31 3.56 -28.43
C PHE A 130 -6.41 5.09 -28.49
N LYS A 131 -5.37 5.82 -28.93
CA LYS A 131 -5.31 7.29 -29.04
C LYS A 131 -5.81 8.02 -27.78
N ASP A 132 -5.54 7.43 -26.60
CA ASP A 132 -5.98 7.91 -25.30
C ASP A 132 -4.76 8.30 -24.45
N ASN A 133 -4.67 9.57 -24.07
CA ASN A 133 -3.58 10.09 -23.24
C ASN A 133 -3.67 9.61 -21.77
N SER A 134 -4.82 9.12 -21.36
CA SER A 134 -5.08 8.60 -20.01
C SER A 134 -5.07 7.07 -19.95
N LEU A 135 -4.55 6.41 -20.98
CA LEU A 135 -4.49 4.96 -21.07
C LEU A 135 -3.71 4.36 -19.90
N VAL A 136 -4.32 3.40 -19.21
CA VAL A 136 -3.74 2.67 -18.10
C VAL A 136 -3.71 1.17 -18.42
N LEU A 137 -2.52 0.57 -18.33
CA LEU A 137 -2.35 -0.88 -18.42
C LEU A 137 -2.53 -1.50 -17.04
N CYS A 138 -3.40 -2.48 -16.94
CA CYS A 138 -3.59 -3.24 -15.70
C CYS A 138 -3.83 -4.73 -16.01
N GLU A 139 -3.70 -5.56 -14.98
CA GLU A 139 -4.08 -6.97 -15.08
C GLU A 139 -5.61 -7.14 -15.18
N PRO A 140 -6.09 -8.33 -15.63
CA PRO A 140 -7.53 -8.65 -15.65
C PRO A 140 -8.14 -8.82 -14.26
N TYR A 141 -7.32 -9.16 -13.25
CA TYR A 141 -7.77 -9.33 -11.88
C TYR A 141 -8.06 -7.99 -11.24
N ARG A 142 -9.24 -7.86 -10.62
CA ARG A 142 -9.67 -6.68 -9.86
C ARG A 142 -10.57 -7.13 -8.73
N ASP A 143 -10.21 -6.79 -7.51
CA ASP A 143 -11.06 -6.91 -6.33
C ASP A 143 -11.08 -5.59 -5.58
N TRP A 144 -12.26 -5.16 -5.17
CA TRP A 144 -12.46 -4.00 -4.34
C TRP A 144 -13.29 -4.39 -3.13
N TYR A 145 -12.63 -4.46 -1.98
CA TYR A 145 -13.29 -4.71 -0.71
C TYR A 145 -13.59 -3.36 -0.05
N ILE A 146 -14.82 -3.20 0.40
CA ILE A 146 -15.31 -1.97 1.05
C ILE A 146 -15.89 -2.36 2.40
N GLU A 147 -15.53 -1.61 3.44
CA GLU A 147 -16.08 -1.77 4.77
C GLU A 147 -17.61 -1.53 4.74
N ASN A 148 -18.37 -2.44 5.31
CA ASN A 148 -19.83 -2.39 5.33
C ASN A 148 -20.31 -1.36 6.37
N LYS A 149 -20.35 -0.08 6.00
CA LYS A 149 -20.85 1.02 6.85
C LYS A 149 -22.33 1.35 6.60
N SER A 150 -22.92 0.89 5.49
CA SER A 150 -24.30 1.28 5.10
C SER A 150 -24.87 0.41 3.99
N GLU A 151 -26.10 -0.04 4.17
CA GLU A 151 -26.87 -0.74 3.11
C GLU A 151 -27.14 0.18 1.89
N LEU A 152 -27.29 1.49 2.14
CA LEU A 152 -27.48 2.45 1.05
C LEU A 152 -26.24 2.53 0.14
N LEU A 153 -25.03 2.45 0.70
CA LEU A 153 -23.81 2.41 -0.12
C LEU A 153 -23.77 1.17 -1.02
N LYS A 154 -24.22 0.03 -0.52
CA LYS A 154 -24.32 -1.20 -1.33
C LYS A 154 -25.24 -1.04 -2.53
N SER A 155 -26.35 -0.33 -2.36
CA SER A 155 -27.29 -0.09 -3.46
C SER A 155 -26.74 0.77 -4.59
N TYR A 156 -25.77 1.66 -4.28
CA TYR A 156 -25.10 2.49 -5.27
C TYR A 156 -23.98 1.76 -6.02
N LEU A 157 -23.34 0.77 -5.39
CA LEU A 157 -22.14 0.10 -5.91
C LEU A 157 -22.41 -1.39 -6.18
N VAL A 158 -23.23 -1.69 -7.17
CA VAL A 158 -23.60 -3.06 -7.54
C VAL A 158 -22.70 -3.57 -8.67
N HIS A 159 -21.65 -4.35 -8.31
CA HIS A 159 -20.78 -5.01 -9.28
C HIS A 159 -20.11 -6.23 -8.65
N ASN A 160 -19.91 -7.30 -9.43
CA ASN A 160 -19.36 -8.58 -8.94
C ASN A 160 -17.91 -8.51 -8.43
N LYS A 161 -17.19 -7.44 -8.73
CA LYS A 161 -15.81 -7.18 -8.24
C LYS A 161 -15.78 -6.31 -6.98
N ILE A 162 -16.94 -5.81 -6.54
CA ILE A 162 -17.07 -5.04 -5.30
C ILE A 162 -17.61 -5.98 -4.22
N LYS A 163 -16.91 -6.04 -3.10
CA LYS A 163 -17.25 -6.91 -1.98
C LYS A 163 -17.37 -6.07 -0.71
N PHE A 164 -18.57 -6.04 -0.13
CA PHE A 164 -18.79 -5.41 1.16
C PHE A 164 -18.48 -6.38 2.29
N VAL A 165 -17.63 -5.96 3.22
CA VAL A 165 -17.09 -6.80 4.29
C VAL A 165 -17.18 -6.12 5.65
N ASN A 166 -17.38 -6.90 6.72
CA ASN A 166 -17.44 -6.35 8.08
C ASN A 166 -16.03 -6.20 8.70
N ASN A 167 -15.07 -6.99 8.26
CA ASN A 167 -13.69 -6.96 8.74
C ASN A 167 -12.75 -6.66 7.58
N ILE A 168 -12.52 -5.39 7.28
CA ILE A 168 -11.63 -4.95 6.21
C ILE A 168 -10.15 -5.26 6.53
N GLU A 169 -9.76 -5.19 7.80
CA GLU A 169 -8.38 -5.42 8.26
C GLU A 169 -7.88 -6.82 7.89
N PHE A 170 -8.78 -7.81 7.90
CA PHE A 170 -8.45 -9.15 7.45
C PHE A 170 -7.96 -9.17 5.99
N TYR A 171 -8.65 -8.47 5.10
CA TYR A 171 -8.30 -8.43 3.67
C TYR A 171 -7.06 -7.56 3.41
N GLU A 172 -6.90 -6.46 4.15
CA GLU A 172 -5.68 -5.65 4.14
C GLU A 172 -4.47 -6.50 4.55
N ASN A 173 -4.59 -7.25 5.65
CA ASN A 173 -3.52 -8.10 6.20
C ASN A 173 -3.14 -9.24 5.23
N ILE A 174 -4.12 -9.92 4.64
CA ILE A 174 -3.87 -10.98 3.64
C ILE A 174 -3.12 -10.42 2.44
N LYS A 175 -3.57 -9.30 1.88
CA LYS A 175 -2.88 -8.65 0.77
C LYS A 175 -1.46 -8.25 1.16
N LEU A 176 -1.29 -7.65 2.33
CA LEU A 176 0.02 -7.19 2.81
C LEU A 176 0.99 -8.37 2.97
N LYS A 177 0.56 -9.44 3.63
CA LYS A 177 1.41 -10.60 3.96
C LYS A 177 1.60 -11.58 2.80
N ILE A 178 0.62 -11.77 1.93
CA ILE A 178 0.75 -12.70 0.81
C ILE A 178 1.22 -12.00 -0.46
N LEU A 179 0.53 -10.96 -0.94
CA LEU A 179 0.87 -10.31 -2.20
C LEU A 179 2.07 -9.36 -2.03
N ASN A 180 1.98 -8.41 -1.10
CA ASN A 180 3.00 -7.37 -1.00
C ASN A 180 4.34 -7.90 -0.46
N ALA A 181 4.31 -8.83 0.50
CA ALA A 181 5.52 -9.48 1.00
C ALA A 181 6.21 -10.31 -0.09
N SER A 182 5.44 -11.11 -0.85
CA SER A 182 5.99 -11.88 -1.98
C SER A 182 6.58 -10.98 -3.06
N HIS A 183 5.95 -9.85 -3.36
CA HIS A 183 6.52 -8.85 -4.28
C HIS A 183 7.89 -8.36 -3.81
N SER A 184 8.01 -8.00 -2.53
CA SER A 184 9.28 -7.55 -1.96
C SER A 184 10.34 -8.66 -1.98
N ALA A 185 9.96 -9.89 -1.61
CA ALA A 185 10.84 -11.05 -1.66
C ALA A 185 11.35 -11.35 -3.08
N LEU A 186 10.43 -11.35 -4.07
CA LEU A 186 10.78 -11.53 -5.48
C LEU A 186 11.69 -10.40 -5.99
N ALA A 187 11.46 -9.16 -5.54
CA ALA A 187 12.28 -8.04 -5.97
C ALA A 187 13.73 -8.20 -5.53
N TYR A 188 13.97 -8.45 -4.26
CA TYR A 188 15.34 -8.56 -3.74
C TYR A 188 16.04 -9.82 -4.23
N LEU A 189 15.37 -10.98 -4.21
CA LEU A 189 15.92 -12.23 -4.75
C LEU A 189 16.21 -12.11 -6.25
N GLY A 190 15.25 -11.58 -7.02
CA GLY A 190 15.37 -11.49 -8.47
C GLY A 190 16.45 -10.50 -8.91
N LEU A 191 16.59 -9.35 -8.27
CA LEU A 191 17.67 -8.40 -8.57
C LEU A 191 19.05 -9.00 -8.25
N LEU A 192 19.18 -9.72 -7.14
CA LEU A 192 20.41 -10.44 -6.79
C LEU A 192 20.79 -11.47 -7.89
N LEU A 193 19.83 -12.21 -8.42
CA LEU A 193 20.02 -13.18 -9.51
C LEU A 193 20.15 -12.52 -10.89
N GLY A 194 19.91 -11.19 -10.99
CA GLY A 194 20.04 -10.40 -12.21
C GLY A 194 18.84 -10.49 -13.15
N TYR A 195 17.65 -10.80 -12.61
CA TYR A 195 16.38 -10.65 -13.30
C TYR A 195 15.94 -9.18 -13.30
N LYS A 196 15.03 -8.83 -14.21
CA LYS A 196 14.54 -7.46 -14.36
C LYS A 196 13.06 -7.32 -14.02
N TYR A 197 12.27 -8.34 -14.27
CA TYR A 197 10.81 -8.32 -14.11
C TYR A 197 10.31 -9.44 -13.19
N VAL A 198 9.18 -9.21 -12.53
CA VAL A 198 8.54 -10.18 -11.62
C VAL A 198 8.25 -11.52 -12.31
N HIS A 199 7.72 -11.48 -13.54
CA HIS A 199 7.35 -12.68 -14.26
C HIS A 199 8.57 -13.58 -14.60
N GLU A 200 9.75 -12.99 -14.76
CA GLU A 200 10.99 -13.77 -14.99
C GLU A 200 11.37 -14.56 -13.74
N VAL A 201 11.38 -13.90 -12.59
CA VAL A 201 11.75 -14.53 -11.30
C VAL A 201 10.76 -15.63 -10.93
N ILE A 202 9.46 -15.37 -11.01
CA ILE A 202 8.44 -16.36 -10.62
C ILE A 202 8.33 -17.53 -11.63
N SER A 203 8.89 -17.39 -12.83
CA SER A 203 8.98 -18.47 -13.82
C SER A 203 10.20 -19.36 -13.61
N ASP A 204 11.18 -18.90 -12.86
CA ASP A 204 12.29 -19.74 -12.39
C ASP A 204 11.77 -20.70 -11.30
N GLU A 205 12.01 -22.01 -11.48
CA GLU A 205 11.47 -23.04 -10.62
C GLU A 205 12.00 -22.95 -9.18
N LEU A 206 13.28 -22.62 -9.01
CA LEU A 206 13.88 -22.47 -7.66
C LEU A 206 13.29 -21.28 -6.93
N CYS A 207 13.14 -20.15 -7.62
CA CYS A 207 12.52 -18.95 -7.06
C CYS A 207 11.04 -19.17 -6.72
N TYR A 208 10.29 -19.83 -7.62
CA TYR A 208 8.90 -20.20 -7.37
C TYR A 208 8.78 -21.08 -6.13
N ASN A 209 9.58 -22.15 -6.05
CA ASN A 209 9.57 -23.07 -4.91
C ASN A 209 9.96 -22.37 -3.60
N PHE A 210 10.92 -21.44 -3.65
CA PHE A 210 11.31 -20.64 -2.51
C PHE A 210 10.13 -19.78 -2.00
N ILE A 211 9.51 -19.00 -2.87
CA ILE A 211 8.37 -18.14 -2.49
C ILE A 211 7.16 -18.96 -2.04
N ASN A 212 6.87 -20.07 -2.71
CA ASN A 212 5.77 -20.94 -2.32
C ASN A 212 5.97 -21.50 -0.90
N LYS A 213 7.19 -21.99 -0.59
CA LYS A 213 7.52 -22.51 0.75
C LYS A 213 7.55 -21.39 1.81
N TYR A 214 8.06 -20.21 1.48
CA TYR A 214 7.98 -19.03 2.34
C TYR A 214 6.54 -18.77 2.78
N LEU A 215 5.64 -18.69 1.81
CA LEU A 215 4.22 -18.42 2.10
C LEU A 215 3.57 -19.55 2.91
N ASP A 216 3.82 -20.83 2.56
CA ASP A 216 3.18 -21.96 3.22
C ASP A 216 3.69 -22.19 4.64
N ARG A 217 4.99 -21.99 4.88
CA ARG A 217 5.61 -22.37 6.16
C ARG A 217 5.71 -21.22 7.15
N GLU A 218 5.89 -20.00 6.67
CA GLU A 218 6.18 -18.87 7.53
C GLU A 218 5.08 -17.80 7.53
N VAL A 219 4.38 -17.57 6.41
CA VAL A 219 3.40 -16.49 6.31
C VAL A 219 1.97 -16.94 6.63
N ILE A 220 1.45 -17.93 5.90
CA ILE A 220 0.06 -18.39 6.07
C ILE A 220 -0.26 -18.83 7.50
N PRO A 221 0.64 -19.51 8.22
CA PRO A 221 0.38 -19.89 9.62
C PRO A 221 0.21 -18.70 10.57
N THR A 222 0.69 -17.50 10.21
CA THR A 222 0.53 -16.28 11.04
C THR A 222 -0.73 -15.49 10.73
N ILE A 223 -1.49 -15.88 9.71
CA ILE A 223 -2.72 -15.20 9.31
C ILE A 223 -3.90 -15.82 10.05
N GLN A 224 -4.68 -14.99 10.73
CA GLN A 224 -5.91 -15.44 11.37
C GLN A 224 -6.85 -16.03 10.32
N LYS A 225 -7.34 -17.25 10.55
CA LYS A 225 -8.32 -17.88 9.67
C LYS A 225 -9.67 -17.18 9.80
N GLN A 226 -10.36 -17.04 8.68
CA GLN A 226 -11.74 -16.59 8.63
C GLN A 226 -12.57 -17.63 7.88
N ASP A 227 -13.76 -17.94 8.42
CA ASP A 227 -14.69 -18.83 7.74
C ASP A 227 -15.00 -18.30 6.33
N ASN A 228 -15.09 -19.22 5.37
CA ASN A 228 -15.35 -18.91 3.96
C ASN A 228 -14.26 -18.15 3.18
N PHE A 229 -13.02 -18.06 3.69
CA PHE A 229 -11.90 -17.53 2.93
C PHE A 229 -10.76 -18.56 2.78
N ASP A 230 -10.50 -18.97 1.54
CA ASP A 230 -9.42 -19.92 1.22
C ASP A 230 -8.10 -19.18 0.97
N LEU A 231 -7.23 -19.17 2.01
CA LEU A 231 -5.89 -18.57 1.94
C LEU A 231 -4.98 -19.26 0.92
N VAL A 232 -5.12 -20.58 0.75
CA VAL A 232 -4.31 -21.35 -0.20
C VAL A 232 -4.71 -21.00 -1.63
N GLN A 233 -6.00 -20.89 -1.90
CA GLN A 233 -6.51 -20.45 -3.20
C GLN A 233 -6.07 -19.01 -3.49
N TYR A 234 -6.15 -18.10 -2.51
CA TYR A 234 -5.69 -16.72 -2.66
C TYR A 234 -4.20 -16.66 -3.00
N LYS A 235 -3.35 -17.39 -2.24
CA LYS A 235 -1.91 -17.53 -2.52
C LYS A 235 -1.67 -18.00 -3.96
N ASN A 236 -2.31 -19.09 -4.38
CA ASN A 236 -2.13 -19.65 -5.72
C ASN A 236 -2.54 -18.65 -6.82
N ASN A 237 -3.61 -17.89 -6.60
CA ASN A 237 -4.02 -16.81 -7.50
C ASN A 237 -2.97 -15.71 -7.59
N VAL A 238 -2.38 -15.28 -6.47
CA VAL A 238 -1.30 -14.27 -6.44
C VAL A 238 -0.08 -14.76 -7.23
N LEU A 239 0.39 -15.99 -6.97
CA LEU A 239 1.55 -16.55 -7.69
C LEU A 239 1.29 -16.69 -9.20
N ARG A 240 0.05 -17.04 -9.59
CA ARG A 240 -0.35 -17.08 -11.00
C ARG A 240 -0.35 -15.68 -11.65
N ARG A 241 -0.83 -14.65 -10.94
CA ARG A 241 -0.84 -13.25 -11.41
C ARG A 241 0.57 -12.73 -11.67
N PHE A 242 1.54 -13.09 -10.83
CA PHE A 242 2.95 -12.72 -11.00
C PHE A 242 3.59 -13.27 -12.29
N ARG A 243 3.09 -14.39 -12.81
CA ARG A 243 3.54 -14.96 -14.09
C ARG A 243 3.09 -14.18 -15.33
N ASN A 244 2.27 -13.15 -15.17
CA ASN A 244 1.78 -12.37 -16.30
C ASN A 244 2.90 -11.53 -16.93
N HIS A 245 3.46 -12.00 -18.03
CA HIS A 245 4.56 -11.35 -18.74
C HIS A 245 4.17 -10.04 -19.45
N PHE A 246 2.88 -9.81 -19.69
CA PHE A 246 2.41 -8.54 -20.29
C PHE A 246 2.55 -7.35 -19.34
N LEU A 247 2.59 -7.57 -18.03
CA LEU A 247 2.65 -6.48 -17.05
C LEU A 247 4.04 -5.85 -16.95
N GLN A 248 5.11 -6.57 -17.28
CA GLN A 248 6.51 -6.10 -17.20
C GLN A 248 6.81 -5.29 -15.92
N HIS A 249 6.31 -5.77 -14.76
CA HIS A 249 6.49 -5.09 -13.50
C HIS A 249 7.95 -5.19 -13.05
N LYS A 250 8.64 -4.04 -12.98
CA LYS A 250 10.08 -3.99 -12.69
C LYS A 250 10.38 -4.27 -11.23
N LEU A 251 11.33 -5.18 -10.99
CA LEU A 251 11.82 -5.51 -9.65
C LEU A 251 12.46 -4.30 -8.95
N GLU A 252 13.18 -3.46 -9.70
CA GLU A 252 13.78 -2.22 -9.20
C GLU A 252 12.73 -1.30 -8.56
N GLN A 253 11.59 -1.10 -9.24
CA GLN A 253 10.50 -0.26 -8.72
C GLN A 253 9.87 -0.85 -7.45
N ILE A 254 9.78 -2.16 -7.36
CA ILE A 254 9.24 -2.85 -6.17
C ILE A 254 10.22 -2.77 -5.00
N GLY A 255 11.53 -2.87 -5.30
CA GLY A 255 12.61 -2.84 -4.30
C GLY A 255 12.82 -1.48 -3.62
N MET A 256 12.28 -0.38 -4.18
CA MET A 256 12.32 0.95 -3.56
C MET A 256 11.63 0.98 -2.20
N ASP A 257 12.00 1.95 -1.35
CA ASP A 257 11.42 2.21 -0.03
C ASP A 257 11.47 0.98 0.91
N GLY A 258 12.57 0.24 0.86
CA GLY A 258 12.77 -0.97 1.65
C GLY A 258 12.68 -0.72 3.15
N SER A 259 13.23 0.39 3.65
CA SER A 259 13.16 0.79 5.06
C SER A 259 11.74 0.93 5.59
N ILE A 260 10.78 1.30 4.73
CA ILE A 260 9.36 1.40 5.07
C ILE A 260 8.65 0.04 4.85
N LYS A 261 8.99 -0.67 3.79
CA LYS A 261 8.27 -1.88 3.36
C LYS A 261 8.67 -3.13 4.14
N ILE A 262 9.95 -3.30 4.45
CA ILE A 262 10.48 -4.48 5.16
C ILE A 262 9.80 -4.67 6.53
N PRO A 263 9.68 -3.63 7.39
CA PRO A 263 9.03 -3.76 8.69
C PRO A 263 7.63 -4.35 8.61
N ILE A 264 6.79 -3.79 7.73
CA ILE A 264 5.36 -4.12 7.66
C ILE A 264 5.06 -5.36 6.81
N ARG A 265 5.90 -5.69 5.82
CA ARG A 265 5.67 -6.80 4.88
C ARG A 265 6.35 -8.09 5.30
N ILE A 266 7.54 -7.99 5.88
CA ILE A 266 8.43 -9.11 6.15
C ILE A 266 8.59 -9.32 7.67
N ILE A 267 8.99 -8.27 8.41
CA ILE A 267 9.31 -8.39 9.83
C ILE A 267 8.06 -8.60 10.69
N ASP A 268 6.90 -8.06 10.31
CA ASP A 268 5.64 -8.30 11.01
C ASP A 268 5.27 -9.80 11.09
N THR A 269 5.75 -10.61 10.14
CA THR A 269 5.60 -12.06 10.19
C THR A 269 6.34 -12.68 11.38
N PHE A 270 7.50 -12.15 11.75
CA PHE A 270 8.24 -12.57 12.97
C PHE A 270 7.52 -12.18 14.25
N LYS A 271 6.93 -11.00 14.31
CA LYS A 271 6.23 -10.50 15.52
C LYS A 271 5.04 -11.37 15.90
N ASN A 272 4.45 -12.06 14.93
CA ASN A 272 3.31 -12.96 15.10
C ASN A 272 3.73 -14.43 15.21
N LYS A 273 4.89 -14.70 15.78
CA LYS A 273 5.59 -15.98 15.85
C LYS A 273 4.79 -17.10 16.53
N ASN A 274 4.63 -18.22 15.85
CA ASN A 274 4.39 -19.51 16.49
C ASN A 274 5.73 -20.00 17.08
N GLN A 275 5.77 -20.34 18.38
CA GLN A 275 6.98 -20.65 19.17
C GLN A 275 7.92 -21.74 18.59
N ASN A 276 7.47 -22.52 17.60
CA ASN A 276 8.20 -23.64 17.02
C ASN A 276 8.56 -23.45 15.53
N THR A 277 8.45 -22.24 14.97
CA THR A 277 8.74 -22.01 13.54
C THR A 277 10.12 -21.42 13.38
N GLU A 278 10.98 -22.10 12.61
CA GLU A 278 12.24 -21.51 12.10
C GLU A 278 11.93 -20.64 10.90
N TYR A 279 12.24 -19.34 10.97
CA TYR A 279 11.98 -18.34 9.92
C TYR A 279 13.14 -18.24 8.92
N VAL A 280 13.49 -19.39 8.31
CA VAL A 280 14.62 -19.49 7.38
C VAL A 280 14.41 -18.66 6.12
N TYR A 281 13.21 -18.73 5.53
CA TYR A 281 12.90 -18.00 4.28
C TYR A 281 12.87 -16.50 4.50
N THR A 282 12.27 -16.05 5.60
CA THR A 282 12.23 -14.65 5.99
C THR A 282 13.65 -14.10 6.20
N SER A 283 14.53 -14.85 6.89
CA SER A 283 15.92 -14.44 7.12
C SER A 283 16.69 -14.33 5.79
N ILE A 284 16.47 -15.26 4.85
CA ILE A 284 17.05 -15.18 3.51
C ILE A 284 16.55 -13.94 2.75
N ILE A 285 15.25 -13.61 2.84
CA ILE A 285 14.70 -12.40 2.19
C ILE A 285 15.35 -11.14 2.75
N VAL A 286 15.53 -11.05 4.07
CA VAL A 286 16.24 -9.94 4.72
C VAL A 286 17.69 -9.86 4.25
N ALA A 287 18.39 -11.00 4.18
CA ALA A 287 19.75 -11.04 3.65
C ALA A 287 19.81 -10.57 2.18
N CYS A 288 18.87 -10.98 1.34
CA CYS A 288 18.74 -10.49 -0.04
C CYS A 288 18.53 -8.97 -0.10
N TRP A 289 17.73 -8.39 0.80
CA TRP A 289 17.58 -6.95 0.89
C TRP A 289 18.89 -6.24 1.26
N VAL A 290 19.65 -6.76 2.23
CA VAL A 290 20.97 -6.20 2.57
C VAL A 290 21.94 -6.25 1.38
N LEU A 291 21.93 -7.35 0.62
CA LEU A 291 22.73 -7.49 -0.61
C LEU A 291 22.25 -6.53 -1.71
N PHE A 292 20.95 -6.30 -1.81
CA PHE A 292 20.38 -5.30 -2.71
C PHE A 292 20.91 -3.88 -2.38
N LEU A 293 20.95 -3.50 -1.10
CA LEU A 293 21.53 -2.23 -0.67
C LEU A 293 23.01 -2.10 -1.06
N LYS A 294 23.77 -3.19 -1.03
CA LYS A 294 25.16 -3.25 -1.50
C LYS A 294 25.30 -3.26 -3.02
N LYS A 295 24.21 -3.21 -3.78
CA LYS A 295 24.18 -3.38 -5.24
C LYS A 295 24.88 -4.67 -5.71
N THR A 296 24.88 -5.70 -4.87
CA THR A 296 25.46 -7.00 -5.21
C THR A 296 24.45 -7.78 -6.06
N ASN A 297 24.88 -8.21 -7.26
CA ASN A 297 24.10 -9.12 -8.09
C ASN A 297 25.00 -9.91 -9.05
N ILE A 298 24.54 -11.09 -9.43
CA ILE A 298 25.31 -12.06 -10.24
C ILE A 298 25.60 -11.53 -11.64
N LYS A 299 24.64 -10.84 -12.26
CA LYS A 299 24.75 -10.34 -13.64
C LYS A 299 25.29 -8.91 -13.73
N LYS A 300 25.72 -8.35 -12.62
CA LYS A 300 26.21 -6.95 -12.54
C LYS A 300 25.22 -5.94 -13.14
N TYR A 301 23.92 -6.20 -12.99
CA TYR A 301 22.87 -5.27 -13.40
C TYR A 301 22.93 -4.01 -12.53
N ASN A 302 22.98 -2.85 -13.17
CA ASN A 302 23.00 -1.57 -12.46
C ASN A 302 21.56 -1.12 -12.16
N TYR A 303 21.28 -0.82 -10.90
CA TYR A 303 20.01 -0.25 -10.44
C TYR A 303 20.27 0.79 -9.34
N ASP A 304 19.31 1.70 -9.17
CA ASP A 304 19.37 2.71 -8.15
C ASP A 304 18.63 2.26 -6.89
N VAL A 305 19.24 2.53 -5.73
CA VAL A 305 18.61 2.36 -4.42
C VAL A 305 17.90 3.67 -4.09
N SER A 306 16.58 3.66 -4.19
CA SER A 306 15.74 4.78 -3.76
C SER A 306 15.03 4.39 -2.47
N ASP A 307 15.39 5.06 -1.38
CA ASP A 307 14.90 4.77 -0.03
C ASP A 307 14.98 6.04 0.83
N PRO A 308 13.99 6.37 1.67
CA PRO A 308 14.06 7.53 2.58
C PRO A 308 15.27 7.52 3.52
N MET A 309 15.77 6.32 3.85
CA MET A 309 16.94 6.11 4.71
C MET A 309 18.20 5.75 3.90
N SER A 310 18.24 6.05 2.58
CA SER A 310 19.33 5.61 1.69
C SER A 310 20.72 5.99 2.22
N ASP A 311 20.90 7.22 2.69
CA ASP A 311 22.22 7.70 3.16
C ASP A 311 22.72 6.92 4.37
N GLU A 312 21.86 6.67 5.36
CA GLU A 312 22.19 5.88 6.55
C GLU A 312 22.45 4.42 6.18
N LEU A 313 21.55 3.80 5.42
CA LEU A 313 21.65 2.40 5.03
C LEU A 313 22.89 2.13 4.17
N LEU A 314 23.15 2.97 3.17
CA LEU A 314 24.33 2.84 2.30
C LEU A 314 25.63 3.07 3.06
N ASN A 315 25.65 4.00 4.01
CA ASN A 315 26.81 4.19 4.88
C ASN A 315 27.10 2.94 5.72
N ILE A 316 26.07 2.33 6.33
CA ILE A 316 26.22 1.08 7.10
C ILE A 316 26.76 -0.05 6.22
N VAL A 317 26.15 -0.31 5.05
CA VAL A 317 26.51 -1.48 4.23
C VAL A 317 27.87 -1.34 3.56
N ASN A 318 28.35 -0.13 3.26
CA ASN A 318 29.59 0.10 2.52
C ASN A 318 30.80 0.35 3.43
N ASN A 319 30.59 1.00 4.58
CA ASN A 319 31.71 1.56 5.36
C ASN A 319 31.91 0.95 6.74
N GLN A 320 31.06 -0.01 7.17
CA GLN A 320 31.10 -0.50 8.54
C GLN A 320 31.41 -2.00 8.61
N LYS A 321 32.24 -2.38 9.59
CA LYS A 321 32.38 -3.77 10.02
C LYS A 321 31.07 -4.19 10.72
N ASN A 322 30.69 -5.46 10.61
CA ASN A 322 29.44 -6.01 11.17
C ASN A 322 28.17 -5.29 10.65
N ASN A 323 28.14 -4.98 9.36
CA ASN A 323 27.06 -4.23 8.74
C ASN A 323 25.69 -4.90 8.85
N VAL A 324 25.60 -6.25 8.82
CA VAL A 324 24.35 -6.99 8.99
C VAL A 324 23.79 -6.77 10.40
N GLU A 325 24.61 -6.95 11.44
CA GLU A 325 24.22 -6.73 12.83
C GLU A 325 23.74 -5.29 13.07
N LYS A 326 24.42 -4.30 12.49
CA LYS A 326 24.03 -2.90 12.61
C LYS A 326 22.70 -2.60 11.92
N ILE A 327 22.43 -3.19 10.75
CA ILE A 327 21.13 -3.05 10.08
C ILE A 327 20.02 -3.69 10.91
N ILE A 328 20.22 -4.90 11.44
CA ILE A 328 19.24 -5.61 12.26
C ILE A 328 18.92 -4.86 13.56
N ASN A 329 19.88 -4.06 14.07
CA ASN A 329 19.70 -3.23 15.26
C ASN A 329 19.03 -1.86 14.99
N LEU A 330 18.68 -1.52 13.73
CA LEU A 330 17.91 -0.34 13.42
C LEU A 330 16.46 -0.52 13.92
N LYS A 331 16.14 0.08 15.06
CA LYS A 331 14.82 -0.08 15.73
C LYS A 331 13.62 0.36 14.88
N ASN A 332 13.82 1.35 14.03
CA ASN A 332 12.79 1.82 13.09
C ASN A 332 12.47 0.84 11.95
N ILE A 333 13.35 -0.16 11.71
CA ILE A 333 13.15 -1.22 10.70
C ILE A 333 12.88 -2.56 11.39
N PHE A 334 13.72 -2.92 12.36
CA PHE A 334 13.71 -4.20 13.06
C PHE A 334 13.40 -4.01 14.55
N ASP A 335 12.22 -3.52 14.87
CA ASP A 335 11.74 -3.47 16.26
C ASP A 335 11.49 -4.90 16.79
N LEU A 336 12.58 -5.67 16.93
CA LEU A 336 12.60 -7.05 17.39
C LEU A 336 13.04 -7.09 18.86
N SER A 337 12.39 -7.94 19.67
CA SER A 337 12.91 -8.28 21.00
C SER A 337 14.25 -9.03 20.86
N GLU A 338 15.04 -9.06 21.93
CA GLU A 338 16.35 -9.76 21.91
C GLU A 338 16.23 -11.25 21.59
N GLU A 339 15.09 -11.86 21.89
CA GLU A 339 14.80 -13.26 21.53
C GLU A 339 14.57 -13.48 20.01
N HIS A 340 14.38 -12.43 19.26
CA HIS A 340 14.12 -12.47 17.81
C HIS A 340 15.32 -11.99 16.97
N LYS A 341 16.39 -11.52 17.60
CA LYS A 341 17.65 -11.13 16.96
C LYS A 341 18.61 -12.31 16.84
#